data_40b544892dbe1bcfc22491d6ac85de2b
#
_entry.id   40b544892dbe1bcfc22491d6ac85de2b
#
_cell.length_a   1.000
_cell.length_b   1.000
_cell.length_c   1.000
_cell.angle_alpha   90.00
_cell.angle_beta   90.00
_cell.angle_gamma   90.00
#
_symmetry.space_group_name_H-M   'P 1'
#
loop_
_entity.id
_entity.type
_entity.pdbx_description
1 polymer ?
#
loop_
_entity_poly.entity_id
_entity_poly.type
_entity_poly.pdbx_seq_one_letter_code
_entity_poly.pdbx_strand_id
1 'polypeptide(L)'
;MRRGFIVLSICVLVCVGYFTASKWAIHHKTLTFLDPLRSDRTVSIDVAVRRDREMESMAAAAELPVAILSHGNTVKNTEYSFLTNLFAARGYLVMSIQHDLDTDPPMVTKVGEEYVGRRMQYNRGIFNIKFAIEEMKKQYPNADYDHLTLIGHSNGGDISMYFAKLHPNLVKKVVTLDNLRVPFVTNGRIKILSFRSHDPVFKTDPGVVPDDETCAKAGITVVRTQFQHNEFSDRGPDDVKESIEAKVEQFLDQDDGPTTPMSLLTAAVPPQQPPQSLELTGKN
;
A
#
# COMPACT_ATOMS: atom_id res chain seq x y z
N MET A 1 -20.48 -32.08 -39.10
CA MET A 1 -21.12 -31.07 -38.22
C MET A 1 -20.83 -31.29 -36.72
N ARG A 2 -21.07 -32.46 -36.09
CA ARG A 2 -20.81 -32.69 -34.64
C ARG A 2 -19.36 -32.37 -34.17
N ARG A 3 -18.33 -32.76 -34.94
CA ARG A 3 -16.92 -32.49 -34.56
C ARG A 3 -16.58 -31.02 -34.55
N GLY A 4 -17.13 -30.19 -35.47
CA GLY A 4 -16.90 -28.77 -35.49
C GLY A 4 -17.54 -28.04 -34.29
N PHE A 5 -18.74 -28.46 -33.86
CA PHE A 5 -19.39 -27.92 -32.64
C PHE A 5 -18.59 -28.22 -31.37
N ILE A 6 -18.03 -29.45 -31.25
CA ILE A 6 -17.22 -29.83 -30.10
C ILE A 6 -15.96 -28.94 -30.01
N VAL A 7 -15.25 -28.75 -31.14
CA VAL A 7 -14.03 -27.90 -31.18
C VAL A 7 -14.37 -26.46 -30.83
N LEU A 8 -15.45 -25.92 -31.38
CA LEU A 8 -15.89 -24.55 -31.08
C LEU A 8 -16.23 -24.40 -29.59
N SER A 9 -16.96 -25.36 -29.01
CA SER A 9 -17.31 -25.33 -27.57
C SER A 9 -16.08 -25.38 -26.67
N ILE A 10 -15.08 -26.22 -27.02
CA ILE A 10 -13.80 -26.27 -26.28
C ILE A 10 -13.05 -24.95 -26.40
N CYS A 11 -12.96 -24.36 -27.59
CA CYS A 11 -12.31 -23.04 -27.76
C CYS A 11 -13.00 -21.94 -26.93
N VAL A 12 -14.34 -21.90 -26.92
CA VAL A 12 -15.11 -20.95 -26.11
C VAL A 12 -14.84 -21.16 -24.61
N LEU A 13 -14.86 -22.41 -24.14
CA LEU A 13 -14.58 -22.73 -22.73
C LEU A 13 -13.14 -22.33 -22.33
N VAL A 14 -12.17 -22.60 -23.20
CA VAL A 14 -10.76 -22.20 -22.97
C VAL A 14 -10.63 -20.67 -22.95
N CYS A 15 -11.28 -19.98 -23.89
CA CYS A 15 -11.28 -18.50 -23.92
C CYS A 15 -11.94 -17.91 -22.67
N VAL A 16 -13.10 -18.44 -22.26
CA VAL A 16 -13.79 -17.99 -21.03
C VAL A 16 -12.95 -18.31 -19.80
N GLY A 17 -12.39 -19.50 -19.71
CA GLY A 17 -11.49 -19.89 -18.61
C GLY A 17 -10.24 -18.99 -18.54
N TYR A 18 -9.61 -18.73 -19.68
CA TYR A 18 -8.46 -17.80 -19.76
C TYR A 18 -8.86 -16.37 -19.36
N PHE A 19 -10.00 -15.89 -19.85
CA PHE A 19 -10.48 -14.53 -19.53
C PHE A 19 -10.83 -14.37 -18.05
N THR A 20 -11.46 -15.39 -17.45
CA THR A 20 -11.78 -15.37 -16.01
C THR A 20 -10.53 -15.49 -15.14
N ALA A 21 -9.58 -16.36 -15.49
CA ALA A 21 -8.32 -16.48 -14.76
C ALA A 21 -7.44 -15.23 -14.91
N SER A 22 -7.39 -14.62 -16.09
CA SER A 22 -6.56 -13.44 -16.35
C SER A 22 -7.05 -12.17 -15.64
N LYS A 23 -8.33 -12.10 -15.25
CA LYS A 23 -8.86 -10.94 -14.48
C LYS A 23 -8.14 -10.79 -13.13
N TRP A 24 -7.76 -11.91 -12.50
CA TRP A 24 -7.11 -11.93 -11.18
C TRP A 24 -5.60 -11.78 -11.26
N ALA A 25 -5.03 -11.76 -12.48
CA ALA A 25 -3.61 -11.59 -12.65
C ALA A 25 -3.16 -10.21 -12.15
N ILE A 26 -2.07 -10.19 -11.42
CA ILE A 26 -1.40 -8.96 -11.03
C ILE A 26 -0.57 -8.48 -12.22
N HIS A 27 -0.79 -7.26 -12.61
CA HIS A 27 -0.08 -6.59 -13.69
C HIS A 27 1.06 -5.78 -13.10
N HIS A 28 2.29 -6.12 -13.49
CA HIS A 28 3.49 -5.38 -13.12
C HIS A 28 3.98 -4.55 -14.29
N LYS A 29 4.35 -3.30 -14.04
CA LYS A 29 5.03 -2.45 -15.02
C LYS A 29 5.96 -1.46 -14.33
N THR A 30 7.12 -1.22 -14.92
CA THR A 30 8.03 -0.17 -14.46
C THR A 30 7.78 1.10 -15.26
N LEU A 31 7.50 2.19 -14.57
CA LEU A 31 7.38 3.53 -15.13
C LEU A 31 8.58 4.35 -14.68
N THR A 32 9.12 5.14 -15.59
CA THR A 32 10.27 6.01 -15.31
C THR A 32 9.95 7.43 -15.74
N PHE A 33 10.06 8.36 -14.82
CA PHE A 33 9.79 9.78 -15.03
C PHE A 33 11.04 10.60 -14.76
N LEU A 34 11.14 11.77 -15.39
CA LEU A 34 12.17 12.75 -15.13
C LEU A 34 11.57 13.93 -14.37
N ASP A 35 12.12 14.25 -13.21
CA ASP A 35 11.67 15.39 -12.41
C ASP A 35 12.41 16.68 -12.83
N PRO A 36 11.76 17.56 -13.58
CA PRO A 36 12.40 18.75 -14.14
C PRO A 36 12.80 19.77 -13.06
N LEU A 37 12.14 19.72 -11.88
CA LEU A 37 12.45 20.63 -10.77
C LEU A 37 13.73 20.20 -10.03
N ARG A 38 14.23 18.98 -10.29
CA ARG A 38 15.43 18.42 -9.68
C ARG A 38 16.45 17.98 -10.73
N SER A 39 16.71 18.84 -11.73
CA SER A 39 17.67 18.60 -12.80
C SER A 39 17.44 17.28 -13.53
N ASP A 40 16.20 17.05 -13.93
CA ASP A 40 15.74 15.83 -14.61
C ASP A 40 16.09 14.54 -13.85
N ARG A 41 16.00 14.61 -12.51
CA ARG A 41 16.20 13.44 -11.68
C ARG A 41 15.27 12.32 -12.09
N THR A 42 15.85 11.18 -12.40
CA THR A 42 15.09 9.96 -12.68
C THR A 42 14.37 9.46 -11.43
N VAL A 43 13.06 9.23 -11.55
CA VAL A 43 12.24 8.55 -10.55
C VAL A 43 11.59 7.34 -11.20
N SER A 44 12.03 6.15 -10.81
CA SER A 44 11.51 4.88 -11.29
C SER A 44 10.51 4.31 -10.29
N ILE A 45 9.38 3.84 -10.79
CA ILE A 45 8.28 3.29 -10.00
C ILE A 45 7.94 1.91 -10.57
N ASP A 46 8.03 0.87 -9.75
CA ASP A 46 7.45 -0.42 -10.08
C ASP A 46 5.99 -0.41 -9.63
N VAL A 47 5.08 -0.55 -10.58
CA VAL A 47 3.62 -0.50 -10.35
C VAL A 47 3.09 -1.92 -10.38
N ALA A 48 2.35 -2.31 -9.32
CA ALA A 48 1.61 -3.56 -9.28
C ALA A 48 0.13 -3.27 -9.04
N VAL A 49 -0.73 -3.85 -9.86
CA VAL A 49 -2.18 -3.72 -9.75
C VAL A 49 -2.88 -4.96 -10.27
N ARG A 50 -3.98 -5.37 -9.65
CA ARG A 50 -4.79 -6.47 -10.15
C ARG A 50 -5.60 -6.01 -11.37
N ARG A 51 -5.54 -6.79 -12.43
CA ARG A 51 -6.06 -6.41 -13.75
C ARG A 51 -7.55 -6.03 -13.77
N ASP A 52 -8.39 -6.76 -13.06
CA ASP A 52 -9.82 -6.43 -12.97
C ASP A 52 -10.04 -5.07 -12.30
N ARG A 53 -9.29 -4.80 -11.21
CA ARG A 53 -9.36 -3.54 -10.49
C ARG A 53 -8.82 -2.36 -11.31
N GLU A 54 -7.74 -2.59 -12.06
CA GLU A 54 -7.22 -1.60 -13.02
C GLU A 54 -8.29 -1.24 -14.07
N MET A 55 -8.94 -2.25 -14.65
CA MET A 55 -10.00 -2.04 -15.65
C MET A 55 -11.23 -1.30 -15.06
N GLU A 56 -11.66 -1.66 -13.86
CA GLU A 56 -12.76 -0.98 -13.17
C GLU A 56 -12.43 0.50 -12.89
N SER A 57 -11.20 0.78 -12.46
CA SER A 57 -10.73 2.15 -12.24
C SER A 57 -10.64 2.96 -13.54
N MET A 58 -10.10 2.37 -14.61
CA MET A 58 -10.07 3.02 -15.93
C MET A 58 -11.46 3.33 -16.46
N ALA A 59 -12.45 2.51 -16.15
CA ALA A 59 -13.86 2.73 -16.49
C ALA A 59 -14.60 3.68 -15.53
N ALA A 60 -13.89 4.26 -14.54
CA ALA A 60 -14.45 5.05 -13.44
C ALA A 60 -15.56 4.31 -12.64
N ALA A 61 -15.52 2.98 -12.64
CA ALA A 61 -16.47 2.13 -11.91
C ALA A 61 -16.02 1.83 -10.47
N ALA A 62 -14.74 2.02 -10.16
CA ALA A 62 -14.19 1.88 -8.82
C ALA A 62 -12.98 2.79 -8.62
N GLU A 63 -12.76 3.21 -7.38
CA GLU A 63 -11.56 3.88 -6.93
C GLU A 63 -10.56 2.86 -6.40
N LEU A 64 -9.26 3.05 -6.70
CA LEU A 64 -8.20 2.17 -6.21
C LEU A 64 -7.59 2.75 -4.93
N PRO A 65 -7.55 2.02 -3.81
CA PRO A 65 -6.71 2.42 -2.70
C PRO A 65 -5.24 2.40 -3.14
N VAL A 66 -4.44 3.35 -2.65
CA VAL A 66 -3.02 3.49 -3.03
C VAL A 66 -2.11 3.02 -1.92
N ALA A 67 -1.14 2.16 -2.28
CA ALA A 67 -0.05 1.77 -1.42
C ALA A 67 1.29 2.23 -2.01
N ILE A 68 2.12 2.89 -1.21
CA ILE A 68 3.45 3.37 -1.63
C ILE A 68 4.51 2.61 -0.85
N LEU A 69 5.41 1.91 -1.57
CA LEU A 69 6.50 1.16 -1.00
C LEU A 69 7.83 1.91 -1.17
N SER A 70 8.56 2.04 -0.07
CA SER A 70 9.89 2.64 0.02
C SER A 70 10.92 1.56 0.42
N HIS A 71 11.93 1.35 -0.41
CA HIS A 71 12.93 0.31 -0.23
C HIS A 71 13.97 0.63 0.85
N GLY A 72 14.63 -0.40 1.39
CA GLY A 72 15.80 -0.28 2.27
C GLY A 72 17.04 0.21 1.52
N ASN A 73 18.03 0.68 2.29
CA ASN A 73 19.32 1.06 1.71
C ASN A 73 19.99 -0.16 1.05
N THR A 74 20.55 0.01 -0.14
CA THR A 74 21.19 -1.04 -0.97
C THR A 74 20.25 -2.17 -1.44
N VAL A 75 18.94 -2.01 -1.26
CA VAL A 75 17.91 -2.92 -1.78
C VAL A 75 17.17 -2.20 -2.89
N LYS A 76 16.84 -2.89 -3.98
CA LYS A 76 16.05 -2.29 -5.06
C LYS A 76 14.57 -2.21 -4.69
N ASN A 77 13.87 -1.24 -5.25
CA ASN A 77 12.43 -1.13 -5.08
C ASN A 77 11.65 -2.37 -5.57
N THR A 78 12.21 -3.15 -6.47
CA THR A 78 11.61 -4.41 -6.99
C THR A 78 11.85 -5.63 -6.10
N GLU A 79 12.61 -5.51 -5.00
CA GLU A 79 12.96 -6.63 -4.11
C GLU A 79 11.99 -6.75 -2.91
N TYR A 80 10.70 -6.50 -3.14
CA TYR A 80 9.60 -6.63 -2.16
C TYR A 80 8.36 -7.23 -2.83
N SER A 81 8.56 -8.17 -3.76
CA SER A 81 7.50 -8.73 -4.59
C SER A 81 6.39 -9.39 -3.78
N PHE A 82 6.70 -10.01 -2.65
CA PHE A 82 5.71 -10.60 -1.74
C PHE A 82 4.71 -9.55 -1.23
N LEU A 83 5.16 -8.36 -0.82
CA LEU A 83 4.27 -7.28 -0.38
C LEU A 83 3.54 -6.61 -1.54
N THR A 84 4.23 -6.31 -2.65
CA THR A 84 3.57 -5.68 -3.79
C THR A 84 2.48 -6.57 -4.37
N ASN A 85 2.69 -7.88 -4.42
CA ASN A 85 1.69 -8.86 -4.83
C ASN A 85 0.53 -8.96 -3.84
N LEU A 86 0.81 -8.99 -2.53
CA LEU A 86 -0.21 -9.04 -1.49
C LEU A 86 -1.16 -7.83 -1.59
N PHE A 87 -0.61 -6.62 -1.62
CA PHE A 87 -1.42 -5.40 -1.71
C PHE A 87 -2.19 -5.32 -3.03
N ALA A 88 -1.55 -5.67 -4.16
CA ALA A 88 -2.23 -5.69 -5.46
C ALA A 88 -3.36 -6.73 -5.49
N ALA A 89 -3.16 -7.93 -4.92
CA ALA A 89 -4.20 -8.95 -4.80
C ALA A 89 -5.41 -8.44 -3.99
N ARG A 90 -5.18 -7.58 -3.00
CA ARG A 90 -6.22 -6.92 -2.20
C ARG A 90 -6.83 -5.68 -2.89
N GLY A 91 -6.47 -5.42 -4.13
CA GLY A 91 -7.05 -4.38 -4.98
C GLY A 91 -6.40 -3.01 -4.88
N TYR A 92 -5.23 -2.89 -4.25
CA TYR A 92 -4.47 -1.64 -4.24
C TYR A 92 -3.77 -1.38 -5.57
N LEU A 93 -3.63 -0.10 -5.90
CA LEU A 93 -2.59 0.39 -6.80
C LEU A 93 -1.30 0.50 -5.97
N VAL A 94 -0.33 -0.36 -6.23
CA VAL A 94 0.94 -0.36 -5.51
C VAL A 94 1.99 0.39 -6.31
N MET A 95 2.68 1.32 -5.67
CA MET A 95 3.74 2.15 -6.23
C MET A 95 5.04 1.90 -5.46
N SER A 96 5.91 1.03 -5.94
CA SER A 96 7.23 0.81 -5.33
C SER A 96 8.26 1.75 -5.95
N ILE A 97 8.75 2.72 -5.17
CA ILE A 97 9.55 3.86 -5.66
C ILE A 97 11.03 3.60 -5.42
N GLN A 98 11.87 3.74 -6.47
CA GLN A 98 13.32 3.77 -6.35
C GLN A 98 13.76 5.14 -5.83
N HIS A 99 14.23 5.20 -4.58
CA HIS A 99 14.63 6.46 -3.93
C HIS A 99 16.06 6.87 -4.23
N ASP A 100 16.96 5.90 -4.30
CA ASP A 100 18.39 6.11 -4.45
C ASP A 100 18.85 5.79 -5.88
N LEU A 101 19.72 6.61 -6.40
CA LEU A 101 20.40 6.42 -7.69
C LEU A 101 21.88 6.14 -7.40
N ASP A 102 22.57 5.46 -8.31
CA ASP A 102 24.02 5.19 -8.21
C ASP A 102 24.86 6.49 -8.16
N THR A 103 24.29 7.59 -8.64
CA THR A 103 24.91 8.92 -8.62
C THR A 103 24.66 9.69 -7.32
N ASP A 104 23.81 9.20 -6.44
CA ASP A 104 23.53 9.87 -5.17
C ASP A 104 24.71 9.70 -4.19
N PRO A 105 24.95 10.68 -3.32
CA PRO A 105 25.90 10.52 -2.25
C PRO A 105 25.54 9.31 -1.37
N PRO A 106 26.53 8.51 -0.92
CA PRO A 106 26.28 7.36 -0.06
C PRO A 106 25.61 7.79 1.23
N MET A 107 24.81 6.87 1.80
CA MET A 107 24.19 7.10 3.09
C MET A 107 25.28 7.21 4.17
N VAL A 108 25.24 8.30 4.91
CA VAL A 108 26.16 8.56 6.02
C VAL A 108 25.45 8.39 7.37
N THR A 109 26.25 8.09 8.40
CA THR A 109 25.79 8.07 9.80
C THR A 109 26.64 9.04 10.60
N LYS A 110 25.99 10.07 11.14
CA LYS A 110 26.63 11.10 11.97
C LYS A 110 26.01 11.05 13.36
N VAL A 111 26.71 10.45 14.28
CA VAL A 111 26.27 10.31 15.68
C VAL A 111 26.06 11.68 16.30
N GLY A 112 24.92 11.87 16.98
CA GLY A 112 24.57 13.15 17.63
C GLY A 112 23.76 14.13 16.75
N GLU A 113 23.69 13.92 15.45
CA GLU A 113 22.77 14.66 14.58
C GLU A 113 21.38 14.00 14.56
N GLU A 114 20.35 14.82 14.33
CA GLU A 114 18.97 14.31 14.18
C GLU A 114 18.91 13.28 13.07
N TYR A 115 18.26 12.14 13.35
CA TYR A 115 18.20 10.96 12.47
C TYR A 115 19.60 10.52 12.00
N VAL A 116 20.59 10.65 12.85
CA VAL A 116 22.01 10.37 12.55
C VAL A 116 22.50 11.01 11.25
N GLY A 117 22.03 12.24 10.95
CA GLY A 117 22.42 13.03 9.78
C GLY A 117 21.71 12.64 8.48
N ARG A 118 20.69 11.78 8.51
CA ARG A 118 20.01 11.25 7.31
C ARG A 118 18.83 12.10 6.79
N ARG A 119 18.61 13.28 7.36
CA ARG A 119 17.49 14.15 6.95
C ARG A 119 17.48 14.44 5.44
N MET A 120 18.66 14.59 4.80
CA MET A 120 18.72 14.84 3.36
C MET A 120 18.20 13.65 2.54
N GLN A 121 18.52 12.40 2.93
CA GLN A 121 17.99 11.20 2.28
C GLN A 121 16.48 11.10 2.46
N TYR A 122 15.99 11.38 3.67
CA TYR A 122 14.54 11.36 3.94
C TYR A 122 13.80 12.42 3.13
N ASN A 123 14.32 13.65 3.06
CA ASN A 123 13.74 14.70 2.20
C ASN A 123 13.75 14.29 0.73
N ARG A 124 14.82 13.67 0.23
CA ARG A 124 14.86 13.11 -1.14
C ARG A 124 13.75 12.09 -1.34
N GLY A 125 13.56 11.17 -0.39
CA GLY A 125 12.46 10.19 -0.40
C GLY A 125 11.09 10.86 -0.43
N ILE A 126 10.85 11.89 0.40
CA ILE A 126 9.62 12.69 0.41
C ILE A 126 9.35 13.33 -0.96
N PHE A 127 10.37 13.96 -1.57
CA PHE A 127 10.23 14.56 -2.89
C PHE A 127 9.93 13.52 -3.97
N ASN A 128 10.56 12.34 -3.91
CA ASN A 128 10.25 11.24 -4.83
C ASN A 128 8.81 10.76 -4.67
N ILE A 129 8.31 10.60 -3.44
CA ILE A 129 6.92 10.22 -3.18
C ILE A 129 5.95 11.26 -3.74
N LYS A 130 6.17 12.53 -3.45
CA LYS A 130 5.28 13.61 -3.94
C LYS A 130 5.27 13.68 -5.47
N PHE A 131 6.44 13.64 -6.09
CA PHE A 131 6.56 13.64 -7.54
C PHE A 131 5.89 12.40 -8.17
N ALA A 132 6.12 11.21 -7.58
CA ALA A 132 5.47 9.98 -8.03
C ALA A 132 3.94 10.07 -7.96
N ILE A 133 3.37 10.63 -6.88
CA ILE A 133 1.93 10.85 -6.74
C ILE A 133 1.41 11.73 -7.88
N GLU A 134 2.07 12.86 -8.17
CA GLU A 134 1.61 13.77 -9.23
C GLU A 134 1.68 13.15 -10.63
N GLU A 135 2.70 12.35 -10.92
CA GLU A 135 2.81 11.64 -12.20
C GLU A 135 1.80 10.48 -12.29
N MET A 136 1.56 9.77 -11.18
CA MET A 136 0.63 8.66 -11.15
C MET A 136 -0.84 9.10 -11.18
N LYS A 137 -1.19 10.27 -10.67
CA LYS A 137 -2.52 10.88 -10.86
C LYS A 137 -2.87 11.06 -12.33
N LYS A 138 -1.89 11.32 -13.20
CA LYS A 138 -2.09 11.42 -14.66
C LYS A 138 -2.36 10.06 -15.31
N GLN A 139 -1.78 8.98 -14.77
CA GLN A 139 -1.91 7.61 -15.28
C GLN A 139 -3.14 6.89 -14.70
N TYR A 140 -3.45 7.13 -13.42
CA TYR A 140 -4.51 6.51 -12.66
C TYR A 140 -5.34 7.58 -11.92
N PRO A 141 -6.14 8.37 -12.65
CA PRO A 141 -6.90 9.49 -12.06
C PRO A 141 -7.96 9.03 -11.04
N ASN A 142 -8.41 7.77 -11.11
CA ASN A 142 -9.41 7.19 -10.23
C ASN A 142 -8.74 6.30 -9.15
N ALA A 143 -7.72 6.85 -8.47
CA ALA A 143 -7.09 6.23 -7.31
C ALA A 143 -7.05 7.23 -6.14
N ASP A 144 -7.15 6.71 -4.91
CA ASP A 144 -7.22 7.49 -3.68
C ASP A 144 -5.83 7.89 -3.19
N TYR A 145 -5.39 9.06 -3.60
CA TYR A 145 -4.11 9.63 -3.15
C TYR A 145 -4.22 10.45 -1.86
N ASP A 146 -5.42 10.55 -1.27
CA ASP A 146 -5.65 11.31 -0.05
C ASP A 146 -5.68 10.43 1.21
N HIS A 147 -5.73 9.08 1.03
CA HIS A 147 -5.73 8.11 2.13
C HIS A 147 -4.69 7.00 1.92
N LEU A 148 -3.43 7.39 1.80
CA LEU A 148 -2.32 6.50 1.47
C LEU A 148 -2.06 5.43 2.52
N THR A 149 -1.68 4.23 2.05
CA THR A 149 -0.98 3.22 2.83
C THR A 149 0.50 3.27 2.48
N LEU A 150 1.35 3.57 3.46
CA LEU A 150 2.79 3.59 3.27
C LEU A 150 3.42 2.28 3.76
N ILE A 151 4.36 1.76 3.00
CA ILE A 151 5.11 0.55 3.31
C ILE A 151 6.60 0.90 3.23
N GLY A 152 7.40 0.46 4.18
CA GLY A 152 8.83 0.76 4.08
C GLY A 152 9.71 -0.15 4.91
N HIS A 153 10.85 -0.53 4.34
CA HIS A 153 11.87 -1.33 5.00
C HIS A 153 13.06 -0.45 5.38
N SER A 154 13.57 -0.61 6.61
CA SER A 154 14.81 0.06 7.05
C SER A 154 14.75 1.57 6.79
N ASN A 155 15.68 2.11 5.98
CA ASN A 155 15.69 3.50 5.53
C ASN A 155 14.37 3.91 4.83
N GLY A 156 13.75 3.02 4.06
CA GLY A 156 12.44 3.24 3.45
C GLY A 156 11.31 3.31 4.49
N GLY A 157 11.44 2.56 5.58
CA GLY A 157 10.54 2.65 6.73
C GLY A 157 10.67 4.00 7.45
N ASP A 158 11.90 4.50 7.58
CA ASP A 158 12.16 5.85 8.09
C ASP A 158 11.58 6.93 7.17
N ILE A 159 11.73 6.79 5.83
CA ILE A 159 11.11 7.70 4.85
C ILE A 159 9.58 7.68 4.97
N SER A 160 8.97 6.50 5.08
CA SER A 160 7.52 6.34 5.22
C SER A 160 7.00 7.01 6.50
N MET A 161 7.70 6.79 7.62
CA MET A 161 7.33 7.39 8.90
C MET A 161 7.53 8.90 8.89
N TYR A 162 8.61 9.38 8.25
CA TYR A 162 8.88 10.81 8.12
C TYR A 162 7.85 11.50 7.22
N PHE A 163 7.43 10.85 6.13
CA PHE A 163 6.32 11.33 5.30
C PHE A 163 5.02 11.42 6.10
N ALA A 164 4.66 10.38 6.85
CA ALA A 164 3.47 10.35 7.70
C ALA A 164 3.48 11.46 8.78
N LYS A 165 4.66 11.79 9.32
CA LYS A 165 4.85 12.88 10.27
C LYS A 165 4.61 14.26 9.64
N LEU A 166 5.09 14.48 8.40
CA LEU A 166 4.97 15.77 7.71
C LEU A 166 3.62 15.95 7.00
N HIS A 167 2.98 14.86 6.58
CA HIS A 167 1.74 14.86 5.82
C HIS A 167 0.67 13.93 6.43
N PRO A 168 0.32 14.10 7.74
CA PRO A 168 -0.54 13.16 8.46
C PRO A 168 -1.96 13.08 7.90
N ASN A 169 -2.41 14.08 7.16
CA ASN A 169 -3.74 14.09 6.56
C ASN A 169 -3.83 13.27 5.27
N LEU A 170 -2.69 12.91 4.65
CA LEU A 170 -2.63 12.08 3.44
C LEU A 170 -2.42 10.60 3.75
N VAL A 171 -2.17 10.24 5.02
CA VAL A 171 -1.77 8.87 5.38
C VAL A 171 -2.79 8.25 6.31
N LYS A 172 -3.33 7.10 5.91
CA LYS A 172 -4.25 6.29 6.71
C LYS A 172 -3.52 5.17 7.47
N LYS A 173 -2.59 4.51 6.81
CA LYS A 173 -1.87 3.34 7.34
C LYS A 173 -0.37 3.42 7.06
N VAL A 174 0.43 2.87 7.95
CA VAL A 174 1.87 2.67 7.74
C VAL A 174 2.26 1.26 8.15
N VAL A 175 2.96 0.55 7.27
CA VAL A 175 3.60 -0.74 7.55
C VAL A 175 5.10 -0.53 7.50
N THR A 176 5.81 -0.74 8.62
CA THR A 176 7.27 -0.65 8.62
C THR A 176 7.91 -2.00 8.90
N LEU A 177 8.91 -2.30 8.11
CA LEU A 177 9.81 -3.42 8.28
C LEU A 177 11.12 -2.86 8.84
N ASP A 178 11.19 -2.80 10.17
CA ASP A 178 12.37 -2.42 10.95
C ASP A 178 12.97 -1.05 10.61
N ASN A 179 12.14 0.02 10.61
CA ASN A 179 12.65 1.40 10.58
C ASN A 179 13.42 1.70 11.87
N LEU A 180 14.52 2.47 11.78
CA LEU A 180 15.49 2.53 12.87
C LEU A 180 15.67 3.92 13.48
N ARG A 181 15.30 5.00 12.80
CA ARG A 181 15.71 6.37 13.16
C ARG A 181 14.57 7.35 13.36
N VAL A 182 13.48 7.22 12.61
CA VAL A 182 12.36 8.13 12.70
C VAL A 182 11.32 7.61 13.69
N PRO A 183 11.01 8.37 14.77
CA PRO A 183 9.99 7.99 15.74
C PRO A 183 8.60 7.80 15.11
N PHE A 184 7.84 6.86 15.64
CA PHE A 184 6.48 6.61 15.21
C PHE A 184 5.58 7.82 15.44
N VAL A 185 4.61 8.00 14.54
CA VAL A 185 3.53 8.99 14.70
C VAL A 185 2.51 8.42 15.69
N THR A 186 2.30 9.11 16.82
CA THR A 186 1.44 8.65 17.91
C THR A 186 0.13 9.42 18.05
N ASN A 187 -0.34 10.05 16.95
CA ASN A 187 -1.53 10.90 16.96
C ASN A 187 -2.87 10.16 16.96
N GLY A 188 -2.86 8.83 16.89
CA GLY A 188 -4.03 7.96 16.88
C GLY A 188 -4.86 7.98 15.60
N ARG A 189 -4.51 8.80 14.61
CA ARG A 189 -5.20 8.90 13.31
C ARG A 189 -4.66 7.92 12.29
N ILE A 190 -3.36 7.64 12.37
CA ILE A 190 -2.65 6.76 11.44
C ILE A 190 -2.48 5.41 12.13
N LYS A 191 -3.00 4.35 11.51
CA LYS A 191 -2.77 2.98 11.99
C LYS A 191 -1.38 2.52 11.58
N ILE A 192 -0.64 1.94 12.50
CA ILE A 192 0.75 1.51 12.25
C ILE A 192 0.91 0.04 12.61
N LEU A 193 1.48 -0.73 11.67
CA LEU A 193 2.00 -2.06 11.89
C LEU A 193 3.52 -2.01 11.72
N SER A 194 4.27 -2.38 12.74
CA SER A 194 5.73 -2.37 12.68
C SER A 194 6.32 -3.71 13.06
N PHE A 195 7.09 -4.28 12.15
CA PHE A 195 7.92 -5.46 12.42
C PHE A 195 9.27 -5.01 12.95
N ARG A 196 9.77 -5.72 13.96
CA ARG A 196 11.08 -5.45 14.59
C ARG A 196 11.96 -6.67 14.44
N SER A 197 13.13 -6.51 13.86
CA SER A 197 14.13 -7.58 13.76
C SER A 197 14.76 -7.90 15.12
N HIS A 198 15.35 -9.08 15.21
CA HIS A 198 16.25 -9.48 16.31
C HIS A 198 17.69 -9.44 15.80
N ASP A 199 18.12 -8.28 15.29
CA ASP A 199 19.43 -8.10 14.67
C ASP A 199 20.37 -7.33 15.60
N PRO A 200 21.54 -7.88 15.95
CA PRO A 200 22.48 -7.22 16.86
C PRO A 200 23.20 -6.02 16.23
N VAL A 201 23.20 -5.92 14.89
CA VAL A 201 23.90 -4.87 14.14
C VAL A 201 22.97 -3.68 13.87
N PHE A 202 21.75 -3.95 13.42
CA PHE A 202 20.77 -2.93 13.05
C PHE A 202 19.91 -2.52 14.25
N LYS A 203 20.49 -1.73 15.15
CA LYS A 203 19.79 -1.31 16.37
C LYS A 203 18.93 -0.09 16.13
N THR A 204 17.72 -0.15 16.66
CA THR A 204 16.78 0.98 16.70
C THR A 204 17.29 2.05 17.66
N ASP A 205 17.21 3.32 17.25
CA ASP A 205 17.54 4.44 18.13
C ASP A 205 16.51 4.54 19.29
N PRO A 206 16.95 4.97 20.47
CA PRO A 206 16.05 5.22 21.59
C PRO A 206 14.91 6.17 21.20
N GLY A 207 13.68 5.83 21.62
CA GLY A 207 12.50 6.65 21.37
C GLY A 207 11.87 6.50 19.95
N VAL A 208 12.41 5.67 19.08
CA VAL A 208 11.79 5.37 17.78
C VAL A 208 10.52 4.57 17.95
N VAL A 209 10.57 3.51 18.75
CA VAL A 209 9.40 2.69 19.12
C VAL A 209 8.89 3.20 20.46
N PRO A 210 7.63 3.66 20.54
CA PRO A 210 7.02 4.05 21.82
C PRO A 210 6.87 2.86 22.77
N ASP A 211 6.59 3.15 24.04
CA ASP A 211 6.18 2.13 24.99
C ASP A 211 4.84 1.47 24.63
N ASP A 212 4.55 0.33 25.22
CA ASP A 212 3.38 -0.47 24.87
C ASP A 212 2.05 0.26 25.19
N GLU A 213 2.01 1.10 26.23
CA GLU A 213 0.82 1.89 26.57
C GLU A 213 0.54 2.97 25.51
N THR A 214 1.58 3.68 25.08
CA THR A 214 1.49 4.68 24.00
C THR A 214 1.10 4.01 22.68
N CYS A 215 1.70 2.84 22.37
CA CYS A 215 1.34 2.07 21.19
C CYS A 215 -0.15 1.69 21.18
N ALA A 216 -0.65 1.15 22.30
CA ALA A 216 -2.05 0.75 22.42
C ALA A 216 -3.01 1.95 22.23
N LYS A 217 -2.72 3.09 22.85
CA LYS A 217 -3.53 4.33 22.72
C LYS A 217 -3.52 4.90 21.30
N ALA A 218 -2.40 4.78 20.59
CA ALA A 218 -2.23 5.32 19.25
C ALA A 218 -2.66 4.35 18.13
N GLY A 219 -3.08 3.12 18.44
CA GLY A 219 -3.44 2.12 17.45
C GLY A 219 -2.22 1.60 16.67
N ILE A 220 -1.10 1.44 17.36
CA ILE A 220 0.16 0.94 16.83
C ILE A 220 0.33 -0.52 17.24
N THR A 221 0.54 -1.40 16.27
CA THR A 221 0.87 -2.81 16.48
C THR A 221 2.36 -3.03 16.23
N VAL A 222 3.09 -3.50 17.25
CA VAL A 222 4.50 -3.84 17.16
C VAL A 222 4.69 -5.35 17.20
N VAL A 223 5.19 -5.92 16.12
CA VAL A 223 5.51 -7.36 16.00
C VAL A 223 7.02 -7.55 16.19
N ARG A 224 7.42 -8.06 17.34
CA ARG A 224 8.82 -8.41 17.60
C ARG A 224 9.08 -9.82 17.05
N THR A 225 10.03 -9.95 16.13
CA THR A 225 10.35 -11.21 15.45
C THR A 225 11.71 -11.74 15.88
N GLN A 226 12.03 -12.96 15.45
CA GLN A 226 13.38 -13.52 15.56
C GLN A 226 14.18 -13.36 14.24
N PHE A 227 13.59 -12.63 13.26
CA PHE A 227 14.18 -12.45 11.94
C PHE A 227 15.31 -11.43 11.96
N GLN A 228 16.24 -11.57 11.01
CA GLN A 228 17.30 -10.60 10.78
C GLN A 228 16.78 -9.41 9.98
N HIS A 229 17.41 -8.26 10.12
CA HIS A 229 17.03 -7.02 9.43
C HIS A 229 16.93 -7.19 7.90
N ASN A 230 17.92 -7.85 7.29
CA ASN A 230 17.97 -8.00 5.84
C ASN A 230 17.01 -9.08 5.29
N GLU A 231 16.35 -9.86 6.15
CA GLU A 231 15.37 -10.87 5.75
C GLU A 231 14.00 -10.25 5.44
N PHE A 232 13.79 -8.99 5.71
CA PHE A 232 12.55 -8.26 5.45
C PHE A 232 12.37 -7.80 3.99
N SER A 233 13.00 -8.48 3.05
CA SER A 233 12.88 -8.26 1.60
C SER A 233 12.79 -9.61 0.89
N ASP A 234 12.72 -9.63 -0.44
CA ASP A 234 12.76 -10.87 -1.23
C ASP A 234 14.04 -11.69 -1.04
N ARG A 235 15.06 -11.10 -0.39
CA ARG A 235 16.30 -11.80 -0.01
C ARG A 235 16.12 -12.73 1.18
N GLY A 236 15.04 -12.55 1.95
CA GLY A 236 14.72 -13.41 3.09
C GLY A 236 14.11 -14.75 2.68
N PRO A 237 14.13 -15.74 3.61
CA PRO A 237 13.47 -17.02 3.38
C PRO A 237 11.96 -16.91 3.23
N ASP A 238 11.32 -17.93 2.66
CA ASP A 238 9.89 -17.89 2.35
C ASP A 238 9.01 -17.85 3.61
N ASP A 239 9.39 -18.57 4.67
CA ASP A 239 8.67 -18.58 5.95
C ASP A 239 8.65 -17.20 6.63
N VAL A 240 9.69 -16.39 6.46
CA VAL A 240 9.74 -15.00 6.93
C VAL A 240 8.72 -14.16 6.15
N LYS A 241 8.71 -14.29 4.82
CA LYS A 241 7.77 -13.56 3.93
C LYS A 241 6.33 -13.94 4.26
N GLU A 242 6.02 -15.22 4.35
CA GLU A 242 4.70 -15.74 4.71
C GLU A 242 4.24 -15.24 6.09
N SER A 243 5.14 -15.20 7.08
CA SER A 243 4.83 -14.65 8.40
C SER A 243 4.49 -13.17 8.37
N ILE A 244 5.20 -12.38 7.54
CA ILE A 244 4.94 -10.95 7.36
C ILE A 244 3.60 -10.76 6.65
N GLU A 245 3.37 -11.47 5.54
CA GLU A 245 2.13 -11.43 4.76
C GLU A 245 0.91 -11.70 5.63
N ALA A 246 0.92 -12.77 6.42
CA ALA A 246 -0.18 -13.13 7.31
C ALA A 246 -0.52 -12.00 8.33
N LYS A 247 0.51 -11.31 8.86
CA LYS A 247 0.30 -10.20 9.80
C LYS A 247 -0.17 -8.93 9.10
N VAL A 248 0.31 -8.65 7.88
CA VAL A 248 -0.16 -7.54 7.07
C VAL A 248 -1.62 -7.76 6.66
N GLU A 249 -2.00 -8.95 6.23
CA GLU A 249 -3.39 -9.29 5.94
C GLU A 249 -4.30 -9.05 7.14
N GLN A 250 -3.92 -9.59 8.30
CA GLN A 250 -4.67 -9.37 9.55
C GLN A 250 -4.82 -7.87 9.87
N PHE A 251 -3.78 -7.07 9.64
CA PHE A 251 -3.80 -5.63 9.88
C PHE A 251 -4.73 -4.89 8.90
N LEU A 252 -4.74 -5.29 7.64
CA LEU A 252 -5.62 -4.69 6.62
C LEU A 252 -7.09 -5.05 6.89
N ASP A 253 -7.39 -6.28 7.32
CA ASP A 253 -8.75 -6.74 7.61
C ASP A 253 -9.41 -6.05 8.80
N GLN A 254 -8.64 -5.51 9.74
CA GLN A 254 -9.18 -4.82 10.93
C GLN A 254 -9.96 -3.55 10.60
N ASP A 255 -9.68 -2.91 9.48
CA ASP A 255 -10.29 -1.62 9.12
C ASP A 255 -11.34 -1.74 7.99
N ASP A 256 -11.23 -2.76 7.15
CA ASP A 256 -12.03 -2.81 5.93
C ASP A 256 -13.36 -3.56 6.10
N GLY A 257 -13.66 -4.12 7.28
CA GLY A 257 -14.80 -5.03 7.50
C GLY A 257 -14.83 -6.14 6.44
N PRO A 258 -15.50 -7.26 6.58
CA PRO A 258 -15.51 -8.27 5.54
C PRO A 258 -15.96 -7.62 4.22
N THR A 259 -15.10 -7.64 3.21
CA THR A 259 -15.41 -7.18 1.85
C THR A 259 -16.54 -8.05 1.32
N THR A 260 -17.78 -7.65 1.62
CA THR A 260 -18.96 -8.28 1.02
C THR A 260 -18.90 -7.96 -0.46
N PRO A 261 -18.85 -8.95 -1.35
CA PRO A 261 -18.93 -8.69 -2.77
C PRO A 261 -20.20 -7.88 -3.05
N MET A 262 -20.08 -6.76 -3.72
CA MET A 262 -21.17 -5.84 -4.04
C MET A 262 -22.26 -6.44 -4.96
N SER A 263 -22.30 -7.76 -5.13
CA SER A 263 -23.27 -8.49 -5.96
C SER A 263 -24.56 -8.90 -5.23
N LEU A 264 -24.79 -8.51 -3.98
CA LEU A 264 -25.99 -8.89 -3.21
C LEU A 264 -26.77 -7.71 -2.60
N LEU A 265 -26.53 -6.48 -3.04
CA LEU A 265 -27.44 -5.39 -2.78
C LEU A 265 -28.46 -5.26 -3.93
N THR A 266 -29.30 -6.28 -4.11
CA THR A 266 -30.60 -6.11 -4.73
C THR A 266 -31.40 -5.21 -3.79
N ALA A 267 -31.71 -4.03 -4.29
CA ALA A 267 -32.53 -3.04 -3.63
C ALA A 267 -33.81 -3.68 -3.10
N ALA A 268 -33.92 -3.79 -1.79
CA ALA A 268 -35.21 -3.97 -1.13
C ALA A 268 -35.99 -2.67 -1.34
N VAL A 269 -36.95 -2.69 -2.26
CA VAL A 269 -37.94 -1.64 -2.43
C VAL A 269 -38.70 -1.53 -1.11
N PRO A 270 -38.72 -0.38 -0.45
CA PRO A 270 -39.54 -0.23 0.76
C PRO A 270 -41.01 -0.39 0.42
N PRO A 271 -41.85 -1.04 1.25
CA PRO A 271 -43.26 -1.21 0.99
C PRO A 271 -43.94 0.16 0.92
N GLN A 272 -44.67 0.39 -0.15
CA GLN A 272 -45.52 1.56 -0.31
C GLN A 272 -46.63 1.52 0.76
N GLN A 273 -46.74 2.59 1.55
CA GLN A 273 -47.88 2.78 2.44
C GLN A 273 -49.14 3.01 1.63
N PRO A 274 -50.28 2.40 1.98
CA PRO A 274 -51.55 2.67 1.32
C PRO A 274 -51.98 4.12 1.56
N PRO A 275 -52.71 4.71 0.62
CA PRO A 275 -53.14 6.11 0.73
C PRO A 275 -54.10 6.29 1.92
N GLN A 276 -53.80 7.28 2.76
CA GLN A 276 -54.69 7.70 3.85
C GLN A 276 -55.96 8.34 3.23
N SER A 277 -57.12 7.77 3.60
CA SER A 277 -58.43 8.32 3.29
C SER A 277 -58.65 9.67 3.99
N LEU A 278 -58.87 10.72 3.23
CA LEU A 278 -59.32 12.01 3.72
C LEU A 278 -60.79 11.88 4.21
N GLU A 279 -61.00 11.85 5.52
CA GLU A 279 -62.29 12.10 6.07
C GLU A 279 -62.65 13.58 5.99
N LEU A 280 -63.64 13.86 5.15
CA LEU A 280 -64.32 15.16 5.09
C LEU A 280 -65.32 15.23 6.28
N THR A 281 -64.90 15.90 7.37
CA THR A 281 -65.86 16.32 8.41
C THR A 281 -66.41 17.67 8.02
N GLY A 282 -67.64 17.66 7.52
CA GLY A 282 -68.46 18.85 7.44
C GLY A 282 -69.02 19.21 8.82
N LYS A 283 -68.99 20.48 9.18
CA LYS A 283 -69.93 21.09 10.15
C LYS A 283 -70.27 22.50 9.71
N ASN A 284 -71.55 22.65 9.59
CA ASN A 284 -72.45 23.82 9.74
C ASN A 284 -71.79 25.16 10.11
#